data_ebe6dfe74a2496a1694b05a26f8d66ad
#
_entry.id   ebe6dfe74a2496a1694b05a26f8d66ad
#
_cell.length_a   1.000
_cell.length_b   1.000
_cell.length_c   1.000
_cell.angle_alpha   90.00
_cell.angle_beta   90.00
_cell.angle_gamma   90.00
#
_symmetry.space_group_name_H-M   'P 1'
#
loop_
_entity.id
_entity.type
_entity.pdbx_description
1 polymer ?
#
loop_
_entity_poly.entity_id
_entity_poly.type
_entity_poly.pdbx_seq_one_letter_code
_entity_poly.pdbx_strand_id
1 'polypeptide(L)'
;MSTKHLDIGCGSNPRNPFACDELYGVDIIKQEVSDFIYEQCNVVLKPLPFKESTFNSVSAYDLLEHIPRFAIVNNQTTFPFILLMNEIYRVLKPGGTFYAITPYYPRDEAFVDPTHVNIITNKTHKYFTSPQHSARMYGFTGSFEINEVKKIKPSQETTHKHFILKFVKNIYYT
;
A
#
# COMPACT_ATOMS: atom_id res chain seq x y z
N MET A 1 23.69 -6.77 5.51
CA MET A 1 22.36 -7.44 5.51
C MET A 1 21.70 -7.07 4.20
N SER A 2 21.11 -8.05 3.49
CA SER A 2 20.38 -7.78 2.26
C SER A 2 19.16 -6.90 2.52
N THR A 3 18.84 -6.03 1.58
CA THR A 3 17.64 -5.19 1.59
C THR A 3 16.50 -5.93 0.92
N LYS A 4 15.28 -5.79 1.44
CA LYS A 4 14.08 -6.51 0.96
C LYS A 4 12.99 -5.53 0.58
N HIS A 5 12.41 -5.74 -0.59
CA HIS A 5 11.26 -4.99 -1.09
C HIS A 5 10.05 -5.89 -1.29
N LEU A 6 8.86 -5.40 -0.94
CA LEU A 6 7.58 -6.05 -1.23
C LEU A 6 6.75 -5.17 -2.15
N ASP A 7 6.29 -5.71 -3.28
CA ASP A 7 5.29 -5.07 -4.14
C ASP A 7 3.92 -5.74 -3.94
N ILE A 8 2.93 -4.95 -3.51
CA ILE A 8 1.56 -5.42 -3.23
C ILE A 8 0.67 -5.12 -4.43
N GLY A 9 -0.06 -6.14 -4.92
CA GLY A 9 -0.80 -6.05 -6.19
C GLY A 9 0.16 -6.12 -7.37
N CYS A 10 1.18 -6.96 -7.28
CA CYS A 10 2.32 -6.97 -8.17
C CYS A 10 2.03 -7.56 -9.56
N GLY A 11 0.93 -8.29 -9.73
CA GLY A 11 0.70 -9.09 -10.92
C GLY A 11 1.86 -10.06 -11.17
N SER A 12 2.21 -10.24 -12.43
CA SER A 12 3.35 -11.08 -12.85
C SER A 12 4.69 -10.34 -12.93
N ASN A 13 4.71 -9.02 -12.69
CA ASN A 13 5.89 -8.18 -12.88
C ASN A 13 6.03 -7.16 -11.73
N PRO A 14 6.54 -7.59 -10.58
CA PRO A 14 6.70 -6.72 -9.41
C PRO A 14 7.71 -5.60 -9.69
N ARG A 15 7.42 -4.44 -9.14
CA ARG A 15 8.28 -3.27 -9.23
C ARG A 15 9.21 -3.19 -8.03
N ASN A 16 10.42 -2.68 -8.24
CA ASN A 16 11.43 -2.49 -7.18
C ASN A 16 12.01 -1.06 -7.26
N PRO A 17 11.23 -0.03 -6.88
CA PRO A 17 11.63 1.37 -7.04
C PRO A 17 12.80 1.78 -6.14
N PHE A 18 13.21 0.93 -5.21
CA PHE A 18 14.31 1.17 -4.27
C PHE A 18 15.53 0.32 -4.56
N ALA A 19 15.55 -0.43 -5.66
CA ALA A 19 16.63 -1.33 -6.04
C ALA A 19 17.12 -2.23 -4.88
N CYS A 20 16.19 -2.79 -4.10
CA CYS A 20 16.51 -3.73 -3.03
C CYS A 20 17.07 -5.04 -3.59
N ASP A 21 17.87 -5.73 -2.79
CA ASP A 21 18.58 -6.96 -3.19
C ASP A 21 17.61 -8.15 -3.41
N GLU A 22 16.54 -8.22 -2.59
CA GLU A 22 15.53 -9.28 -2.64
C GLU A 22 14.16 -8.67 -2.94
N LEU A 23 13.48 -9.22 -3.95
CA LEU A 23 12.16 -8.77 -4.41
C LEU A 23 11.09 -9.78 -4.03
N TYR A 24 10.04 -9.30 -3.41
CA TYR A 24 8.85 -10.04 -3.01
C TYR A 24 7.62 -9.45 -3.67
N GLY A 25 6.67 -10.31 -4.03
CA GLY A 25 5.39 -9.88 -4.58
C GLY A 25 4.21 -10.59 -3.93
N VAL A 26 3.09 -9.88 -3.78
CA VAL A 26 1.80 -10.47 -3.43
C VAL A 26 0.72 -10.01 -4.40
N ASP A 27 -0.16 -10.92 -4.77
CA ASP A 27 -1.33 -10.62 -5.59
C ASP A 27 -2.48 -11.57 -5.23
N ILE A 28 -3.71 -11.17 -5.58
CA ILE A 28 -4.90 -12.01 -5.40
C ILE A 28 -4.92 -13.18 -6.40
N ILE A 29 -4.35 -12.96 -7.61
CA ILE A 29 -4.28 -13.96 -8.68
C ILE A 29 -3.00 -14.77 -8.55
N LYS A 30 -3.11 -16.10 -8.53
CA LYS A 30 -1.93 -16.97 -8.52
C LYS A 30 -1.04 -16.68 -9.74
N GLN A 31 0.25 -16.51 -9.48
CA GLN A 31 1.29 -16.32 -10.51
C GLN A 31 2.25 -17.50 -10.49
N GLU A 32 2.69 -17.92 -11.68
CA GLU A 32 3.82 -18.84 -11.83
C GLU A 32 5.05 -18.02 -12.19
N VAL A 33 5.92 -17.80 -11.22
CA VAL A 33 7.09 -16.92 -11.33
C VAL A 33 8.34 -17.62 -10.83
N SER A 34 9.50 -17.26 -11.39
CA SER A 34 10.81 -17.80 -11.02
C SER A 34 11.78 -16.74 -10.50
N ASP A 35 11.54 -15.46 -10.81
CA ASP A 35 12.53 -14.41 -10.68
C ASP A 35 12.42 -13.59 -9.39
N PHE A 36 11.37 -13.84 -8.61
CA PHE A 36 11.10 -13.20 -7.31
C PHE A 36 10.31 -14.12 -6.38
N ILE A 37 10.27 -13.78 -5.09
CA ILE A 37 9.50 -14.53 -4.11
C ILE A 37 8.05 -14.07 -4.14
N TYR A 38 7.15 -14.98 -4.53
CA TYR A 38 5.73 -14.70 -4.69
C TYR A 38 4.87 -15.42 -3.66
N GLU A 39 3.86 -14.71 -3.11
CA GLU A 39 2.83 -15.27 -2.27
C GLU A 39 1.43 -14.85 -2.75
N GLN A 40 0.54 -15.81 -2.96
CA GLN A 40 -0.85 -15.50 -3.28
C GLN A 40 -1.58 -15.03 -2.02
N CYS A 41 -2.11 -13.79 -2.04
CA CYS A 41 -2.82 -13.24 -0.89
C CYS A 41 -3.93 -12.27 -1.33
N ASN A 42 -5.14 -12.48 -0.82
CA ASN A 42 -6.19 -11.47 -0.88
C ASN A 42 -6.03 -10.52 0.32
N VAL A 43 -5.38 -9.40 0.11
CA VAL A 43 -5.05 -8.40 1.14
C VAL A 43 -6.27 -7.68 1.73
N VAL A 44 -7.45 -7.84 1.14
CA VAL A 44 -8.73 -7.33 1.69
C VAL A 44 -9.22 -8.24 2.81
N LEU A 45 -8.95 -9.56 2.73
CA LEU A 45 -9.52 -10.58 3.60
C LEU A 45 -8.51 -11.21 4.56
N LYS A 46 -7.21 -11.10 4.27
CA LYS A 46 -6.15 -11.80 5.00
C LYS A 46 -4.98 -10.86 5.32
N PRO A 47 -4.29 -11.06 6.44
CA PRO A 47 -3.03 -10.38 6.70
C PRO A 47 -1.97 -10.77 5.67
N LEU A 48 -0.97 -9.90 5.49
CA LEU A 48 0.19 -10.20 4.65
C LEU A 48 0.96 -11.41 5.21
N PRO A 49 1.34 -12.41 4.37
CA PRO A 49 1.93 -13.67 4.81
C PRO A 49 3.43 -13.55 5.19
N PHE A 50 3.80 -12.42 5.78
CA PHE A 50 5.18 -12.13 6.16
C PHE A 50 5.27 -11.75 7.64
N LYS A 51 6.44 -11.97 8.24
CA LYS A 51 6.72 -11.56 9.61
C LYS A 51 6.79 -10.02 9.71
N GLU A 52 6.60 -9.53 10.93
CA GLU A 52 6.83 -8.13 11.24
C GLU A 52 8.27 -7.71 10.95
N SER A 53 8.48 -6.43 10.64
CA SER A 53 9.81 -5.83 10.43
C SER A 53 10.68 -6.61 9.43
N THR A 54 10.07 -7.13 8.35
CA THR A 54 10.77 -7.89 7.30
C THR A 54 11.34 -7.00 6.22
N PHE A 55 10.58 -5.99 5.76
CA PHE A 55 10.90 -5.24 4.55
C PHE A 55 11.52 -3.87 4.83
N ASN A 56 12.49 -3.50 4.01
CA ASN A 56 13.06 -2.15 3.99
C ASN A 56 12.13 -1.19 3.26
N SER A 57 11.37 -1.70 2.28
CA SER A 57 10.38 -0.92 1.56
C SER A 57 9.22 -1.80 1.08
N VAL A 58 8.05 -1.17 0.93
CA VAL A 58 6.83 -1.75 0.39
C VAL A 58 6.31 -0.80 -0.69
N SER A 59 5.82 -1.34 -1.81
CA SER A 59 5.12 -0.54 -2.82
C SER A 59 3.70 -1.06 -3.10
N ALA A 60 2.86 -0.17 -3.63
CA ALA A 60 1.54 -0.49 -4.15
C ALA A 60 1.27 0.45 -5.34
N TYR A 61 1.07 -0.12 -6.51
CA TYR A 61 0.78 0.62 -7.73
C TYR A 61 -0.62 0.26 -8.21
N ASP A 62 -1.46 1.27 -8.35
CA ASP A 62 -2.85 1.12 -8.80
C ASP A 62 -3.59 0.01 -8.03
N LEU A 63 -3.40 0.00 -6.70
CA LEU A 63 -4.00 -0.97 -5.78
C LEU A 63 -4.92 -0.32 -4.75
N LEU A 64 -4.51 0.81 -4.15
CA LEU A 64 -5.20 1.39 -2.99
C LEU A 64 -6.65 1.78 -3.30
N GLU A 65 -6.93 2.17 -4.53
CA GLU A 65 -8.25 2.49 -5.04
C GLU A 65 -9.21 1.30 -5.08
N HIS A 66 -8.67 0.08 -5.17
CA HIS A 66 -9.43 -1.18 -5.17
C HIS A 66 -9.71 -1.72 -3.76
N ILE A 67 -9.10 -1.15 -2.73
CA ILE A 67 -9.26 -1.63 -1.35
C ILE A 67 -10.48 -0.96 -0.71
N PRO A 68 -11.54 -1.69 -0.33
CA PRO A 68 -12.74 -1.11 0.25
C PRO A 68 -12.46 -0.33 1.54
N ARG A 69 -13.15 0.80 1.70
CA ARG A 69 -13.09 1.59 2.94
C ARG A 69 -13.77 0.88 4.09
N PHE A 70 -14.87 0.18 3.80
CA PHE A 70 -15.53 -0.70 4.75
C PHE A 70 -16.06 -1.94 4.04
N ALA A 71 -16.23 -3.01 4.77
CA ALA A 71 -16.87 -4.24 4.32
C ALA A 71 -17.64 -4.87 5.49
N ILE A 72 -18.59 -5.74 5.16
CA ILE A 72 -19.28 -6.57 6.16
C ILE A 72 -18.76 -8.00 5.97
N VAL A 73 -18.06 -8.50 6.97
CA VAL A 73 -17.53 -9.85 6.99
C VAL A 73 -18.06 -10.55 8.25
N ASN A 74 -18.71 -11.70 8.09
CA ASN A 74 -19.31 -12.46 9.20
C ASN A 74 -20.23 -11.59 10.09
N ASN A 75 -21.08 -10.77 9.47
CA ASN A 75 -22.00 -9.83 10.15
C ASN A 75 -21.29 -8.74 11.00
N GLN A 76 -20.02 -8.48 10.76
CA GLN A 76 -19.27 -7.42 11.44
C GLN A 76 -18.76 -6.40 10.44
N THR A 77 -18.83 -5.13 10.80
CA THR A 77 -18.20 -4.06 10.02
C THR A 77 -16.69 -4.13 10.17
N THR A 78 -15.99 -4.16 9.06
CA THR A 78 -14.53 -4.11 8.98
C THR A 78 -14.09 -2.94 8.12
N PHE A 79 -12.85 -2.52 8.28
CA PHE A 79 -12.24 -1.43 7.52
C PHE A 79 -11.00 -1.93 6.76
N PRO A 80 -11.17 -2.63 5.61
CA PRO A 80 -10.07 -3.29 4.91
C PRO A 80 -8.89 -2.38 4.58
N PHE A 81 -9.16 -1.11 4.21
CA PHE A 81 -8.09 -0.16 3.95
C PHE A 81 -7.26 0.15 5.21
N ILE A 82 -7.90 0.27 6.38
CA ILE A 82 -7.20 0.46 7.66
C ILE A 82 -6.39 -0.80 8.03
N LEU A 83 -6.98 -1.98 7.83
CA LEU A 83 -6.30 -3.26 8.09
C LEU A 83 -5.07 -3.42 7.19
N LEU A 84 -5.18 -3.11 5.90
CA LEU A 84 -4.03 -3.14 5.00
C LEU A 84 -2.93 -2.17 5.43
N MET A 85 -3.28 -0.95 5.85
CA MET A 85 -2.30 0.02 6.34
C MET A 85 -1.61 -0.44 7.63
N ASN A 86 -2.32 -1.16 8.52
CA ASN A 86 -1.71 -1.83 9.67
C ASN A 86 -0.72 -2.92 9.26
N GLU A 87 -1.10 -3.74 8.28
CA GLU A 87 -0.24 -4.80 7.77
C GLU A 87 1.03 -4.25 7.09
N ILE A 88 0.88 -3.20 6.27
CA ILE A 88 2.02 -2.50 5.68
C ILE A 88 2.95 -1.97 6.78
N TYR A 89 2.37 -1.34 7.81
CA TYR A 89 3.14 -0.86 8.96
C TYR A 89 3.84 -2.00 9.69
N ARG A 90 3.16 -3.12 9.93
CA ARG A 90 3.69 -4.28 10.63
C ARG A 90 4.90 -4.89 9.92
N VAL A 91 4.78 -5.13 8.60
CA VAL A 91 5.83 -5.80 7.82
C VAL A 91 7.03 -4.91 7.51
N LEU A 92 6.88 -3.59 7.55
CA LEU A 92 7.99 -2.65 7.39
C LEU A 92 8.91 -2.66 8.62
N LYS A 93 10.21 -2.61 8.38
CA LYS A 93 11.22 -2.30 9.41
C LYS A 93 11.04 -0.88 9.93
N PRO A 94 11.46 -0.57 11.17
CA PRO A 94 11.58 0.82 11.62
C PRO A 94 12.40 1.64 10.61
N GLY A 95 11.91 2.83 10.24
CA GLY A 95 12.50 3.65 9.17
C GLY A 95 12.24 3.17 7.74
N GLY A 96 11.56 2.04 7.55
CA GLY A 96 11.19 1.51 6.24
C GLY A 96 10.18 2.41 5.52
N THR A 97 10.17 2.34 4.20
CA THR A 97 9.37 3.23 3.34
C THR A 97 8.19 2.49 2.71
N PHE A 98 7.00 3.07 2.79
CA PHE A 98 5.85 2.70 1.96
C PHE A 98 5.69 3.70 0.82
N TYR A 99 5.62 3.21 -0.42
CA TYR A 99 5.46 4.00 -1.64
C TYR A 99 4.21 3.56 -2.39
N ALA A 100 3.32 4.48 -2.71
CA ALA A 100 2.11 4.16 -3.47
C ALA A 100 1.90 5.13 -4.62
N ILE A 101 1.44 4.58 -5.75
CA ILE A 101 0.91 5.33 -6.89
C ILE A 101 -0.55 4.96 -7.03
N THR A 102 -1.43 5.96 -7.21
CA THR A 102 -2.87 5.77 -7.30
C THR A 102 -3.50 6.88 -8.13
N PRO A 103 -4.58 6.63 -8.90
CA PRO A 103 -5.34 7.67 -9.57
C PRO A 103 -5.81 8.73 -8.59
N TYR A 104 -5.83 9.99 -9.00
CA TYR A 104 -6.16 11.05 -8.06
C TYR A 104 -7.47 11.78 -8.37
N TYR A 105 -8.20 12.04 -7.30
CA TYR A 105 -9.36 12.94 -7.32
C TYR A 105 -8.96 14.39 -7.68
N PRO A 106 -9.70 15.13 -8.55
CA PRO A 106 -11.02 14.77 -9.11
C PRO A 106 -10.95 14.27 -10.56
N ARG A 107 -9.93 13.53 -10.93
CA ARG A 107 -9.77 13.07 -12.31
C ARG A 107 -10.71 11.91 -12.63
N ASP A 108 -11.13 11.84 -13.91
CA ASP A 108 -12.04 10.79 -14.40
C ASP A 108 -11.45 9.41 -14.19
N GLU A 109 -10.13 9.26 -14.31
CA GLU A 109 -9.41 8.00 -14.14
C GLU A 109 -9.60 7.37 -12.74
N ALA A 110 -9.92 8.21 -11.73
CA ALA A 110 -10.27 7.70 -10.41
C ALA A 110 -11.66 7.05 -10.34
N PHE A 111 -12.50 7.18 -11.38
CA PHE A 111 -13.89 6.75 -11.40
C PHE A 111 -14.26 5.84 -12.57
N VAL A 112 -13.45 5.80 -13.63
CA VAL A 112 -13.75 5.04 -14.86
C VAL A 112 -13.79 3.54 -14.62
N ASP A 113 -12.91 3.02 -13.77
CA ASP A 113 -12.90 1.61 -13.41
C ASP A 113 -13.98 1.35 -12.34
N PRO A 114 -14.97 0.47 -12.61
CA PRO A 114 -16.05 0.17 -11.67
C PRO A 114 -15.56 -0.52 -10.38
N THR A 115 -14.32 -1.01 -10.36
CA THR A 115 -13.70 -1.62 -9.18
C THR A 115 -12.94 -0.63 -8.30
N HIS A 116 -12.85 0.65 -8.68
CA HIS A 116 -12.32 1.73 -7.86
C HIS A 116 -13.33 2.14 -6.78
N VAL A 117 -13.24 1.50 -5.65
CA VAL A 117 -14.15 1.70 -4.50
C VAL A 117 -13.60 2.63 -3.43
N ASN A 118 -12.34 3.06 -3.56
CA ASN A 118 -11.66 3.92 -2.60
C ASN A 118 -11.05 5.15 -3.29
N ILE A 119 -11.67 6.30 -3.11
CA ILE A 119 -11.20 7.56 -3.69
C ILE A 119 -10.05 8.13 -2.87
N ILE A 120 -8.86 8.13 -3.46
CA ILE A 120 -7.64 8.67 -2.84
C ILE A 120 -7.46 10.14 -3.21
N THR A 121 -7.13 10.95 -2.23
CA THR A 121 -6.82 12.38 -2.40
C THR A 121 -5.44 12.71 -1.83
N ASN A 122 -4.93 13.90 -2.15
CA ASN A 122 -3.69 14.40 -1.56
C ASN A 122 -3.75 14.62 -0.04
N LYS A 123 -4.91 14.43 0.59
CA LYS A 123 -5.13 14.55 2.03
C LYS A 123 -5.35 13.21 2.72
N THR A 124 -5.56 12.13 1.98
CA THR A 124 -5.84 10.79 2.53
C THR A 124 -4.73 10.32 3.48
N HIS A 125 -3.46 10.65 3.18
CA HIS A 125 -2.32 10.31 4.03
C HIS A 125 -2.45 10.82 5.47
N LYS A 126 -3.10 11.96 5.69
CA LYS A 126 -3.26 12.58 7.02
C LYS A 126 -3.95 11.68 8.04
N TYR A 127 -4.75 10.74 7.56
CA TYR A 127 -5.38 9.74 8.43
C TYR A 127 -4.36 8.83 9.12
N PHE A 128 -3.20 8.60 8.49
CA PHE A 128 -2.17 7.64 8.91
C PHE A 128 -0.90 8.32 9.43
N THR A 129 -0.81 9.65 9.35
CA THR A 129 0.41 10.40 9.65
C THR A 129 0.22 11.41 10.77
N SER A 130 1.34 11.74 11.43
CA SER A 130 1.41 12.81 12.44
C SER A 130 1.04 14.18 11.82
N PRO A 131 0.43 15.10 12.61
CA PRO A 131 -0.07 14.94 13.97
C PRO A 131 -1.51 14.39 14.04
N GLN A 132 -2.24 14.23 12.91
CA GLN A 132 -3.68 13.93 12.91
C GLN A 132 -3.98 12.50 13.35
N HIS A 133 -3.36 11.49 12.72
CA HIS A 133 -3.60 10.06 12.98
C HIS A 133 -5.09 9.67 13.13
N SER A 134 -5.98 10.28 12.33
CA SER A 134 -7.44 10.11 12.51
C SER A 134 -7.90 8.66 12.29
N ALA A 135 -7.12 7.84 11.58
CA ALA A 135 -7.43 6.43 11.38
C ALA A 135 -7.38 5.60 12.67
N ARG A 136 -6.81 6.12 13.75
CA ARG A 136 -6.79 5.45 15.08
C ARG A 136 -8.20 5.17 15.60
N MET A 137 -9.17 6.04 15.33
CA MET A 137 -10.58 5.81 15.70
C MET A 137 -11.20 4.59 14.99
N TYR A 138 -10.58 4.12 13.90
CA TYR A 138 -11.00 2.96 13.12
C TYR A 138 -10.05 1.76 13.29
N GLY A 139 -9.17 1.78 14.31
CA GLY A 139 -8.28 0.67 14.63
C GLY A 139 -6.91 0.70 13.95
N PHE A 140 -6.46 1.84 13.41
CA PHE A 140 -5.07 1.99 12.98
C PHE A 140 -4.14 2.07 14.19
N THR A 141 -3.16 1.18 14.25
CA THR A 141 -2.21 1.08 15.38
C THR A 141 -0.83 1.64 15.06
N GLY A 142 -0.57 1.94 13.77
CA GLY A 142 0.72 2.43 13.32
C GLY A 142 0.94 3.93 13.51
N SER A 143 2.08 4.39 13.05
CA SER A 143 2.43 5.81 12.92
C SER A 143 3.38 5.99 11.74
N PHE A 144 2.91 6.65 10.70
CA PHE A 144 3.74 7.05 9.57
C PHE A 144 4.09 8.54 9.63
N GLU A 145 5.19 8.89 9.01
CA GLU A 145 5.51 10.25 8.60
C GLU A 145 5.37 10.34 7.09
N ILE A 146 4.84 11.46 6.60
CA ILE A 146 4.76 11.70 5.17
C ILE A 146 6.08 12.33 4.67
N ASN A 147 6.71 11.68 3.72
CA ASN A 147 7.90 12.19 3.08
C ASN A 147 7.58 12.92 1.77
N GLU A 148 6.64 12.38 1.00
CA GLU A 148 6.28 12.99 -0.29
C GLU A 148 4.80 12.79 -0.61
N VAL A 149 4.17 13.85 -1.12
CA VAL A 149 2.86 13.81 -1.80
C VAL A 149 3.00 14.59 -3.09
N LYS A 150 3.00 13.89 -4.22
CA LYS A 150 3.27 14.52 -5.52
C LYS A 150 2.26 14.08 -6.56
N LYS A 151 1.81 15.03 -7.37
CA LYS A 151 1.08 14.74 -8.60
C LYS A 151 2.07 14.43 -9.71
N ILE A 152 1.89 13.31 -10.37
CA ILE A 152 2.68 12.94 -11.54
C ILE A 152 1.82 12.99 -12.81
N LYS A 153 2.46 13.30 -13.93
CA LYS A 153 1.86 13.20 -15.24
C LYS A 153 2.03 11.77 -15.76
N PRO A 154 1.22 11.34 -16.75
CA PRO A 154 1.45 10.07 -17.43
C PRO A 154 2.90 9.93 -17.89
N SER A 155 3.47 8.77 -17.64
CA SER A 155 4.82 8.39 -18.06
C SER A 155 4.77 7.00 -18.71
N GLN A 156 5.92 6.44 -19.10
CA GLN A 156 5.98 5.05 -19.55
C GLN A 156 5.56 4.03 -18.49
N GLU A 157 5.63 4.40 -17.19
CA GLU A 157 5.25 3.56 -16.07
C GLU A 157 3.78 3.72 -15.65
N THR A 158 3.14 4.84 -16.05
CA THR A 158 1.76 5.14 -15.69
C THR A 158 1.03 5.70 -16.90
N THR A 159 -0.09 5.11 -17.29
CA THR A 159 -0.92 5.56 -18.40
C THR A 159 -1.76 6.79 -18.09
N HIS A 160 -1.95 7.10 -16.80
CA HIS A 160 -2.84 8.15 -16.32
C HIS A 160 -2.13 9.09 -15.32
N LYS A 161 -2.79 10.19 -14.95
CA LYS A 161 -2.29 11.09 -13.90
C LYS A 161 -2.55 10.51 -12.52
N HIS A 162 -1.49 10.38 -11.73
CA HIS A 162 -1.52 9.72 -10.42
C HIS A 162 -1.01 10.62 -9.30
N PHE A 163 -1.29 10.23 -8.05
CA PHE A 163 -0.55 10.68 -6.87
C PHE A 163 0.54 9.68 -6.51
N ILE A 164 1.70 10.20 -6.20
CA ILE A 164 2.70 9.50 -5.39
C ILE A 164 2.44 9.84 -3.92
N LEU A 165 2.36 8.82 -3.10
CA LEU A 165 2.33 8.90 -1.65
C LEU A 165 3.53 8.13 -1.11
N LYS A 166 4.41 8.80 -0.39
CA LYS A 166 5.57 8.18 0.23
C LYS A 166 5.55 8.40 1.73
N PHE A 167 5.43 7.32 2.46
CA PHE A 167 5.38 7.28 3.90
C PHE A 167 6.65 6.66 4.47
N VAL A 168 7.06 7.09 5.64
CA VAL A 168 8.14 6.45 6.40
C VAL A 168 7.58 5.96 7.73
N LYS A 169 7.88 4.72 8.08
CA LYS A 169 7.53 4.16 9.39
C LYS A 169 8.31 4.87 10.48
N ASN A 170 7.60 5.44 11.45
CA ASN A 170 8.24 6.16 12.55
C ASN A 170 9.14 5.22 13.37
N ILE A 171 10.38 5.63 13.62
CA ILE A 171 11.39 4.85 14.35
C ILE A 171 11.08 4.83 15.86
N TYR A 172 10.36 5.84 16.37
CA TYR A 172 10.17 6.06 17.80
C TYR A 172 8.86 5.54 18.35
N TYR A 173 8.04 4.85 17.55
CA TYR A 173 6.77 4.30 17.97
C TYR A 173 6.90 2.79 18.23
N THR A 174 7.37 2.44 19.39
CA THR A 174 7.27 1.08 19.96
C THR A 174 6.37 1.09 21.18
#